data_129d94807735cfa60c2ead0d6d8b78a7
#
_entry.id   129d94807735cfa60c2ead0d6d8b78a7
#
_cell.length_a   1.000
_cell.length_b   1.000
_cell.length_c   1.000
_cell.angle_alpha   90.00
_cell.angle_beta   90.00
_cell.angle_gamma   90.00
#
_symmetry.space_group_name_H-M   'P 1'
#
loop_
_entity.id
_entity.type
_entity.pdbx_description
1 polymer ?
#
loop_
_entity_poly.entity_id
_entity_poly.type
_entity_poly.pdbx_seq_one_letter_code
_entity_poly.pdbx_strand_id
1 'polypeptide(L)'
;YHQDWNTLIYNYGRREVSNFLVGNALYWIERFGIDALRVDAVASMIYRDYSRKEGEWIPNEFGGRENLEAIEFLRNTNRILGEQVSGAVTMAEESTDFPGVSRPQDMGGLGFWYKWNLGWMHDTLDYMKLDPIYRQYHHDKLTFGMLYNYTENFVLPLSHDEVVHGKKSILDRMPGDAWQKFANLRAYYGWMWAFPGKKLLFMGNEFAQAASGTMTPASTGICWKAAITGTTVSSVWCAI
;
A
#
# COMPACT_ATOMS: atom_id res chain seq x y z
N TYR A 1 22.33 7.07 5.64
CA TYR A 1 21.19 6.44 6.29
C TYR A 1 19.95 7.30 6.15
N HIS A 2 18.77 6.73 6.41
CA HIS A 2 17.51 7.47 6.38
C HIS A 2 17.37 8.31 7.65
N GLN A 3 17.11 9.61 7.50
CA GLN A 3 16.94 10.53 8.63
C GLN A 3 15.64 10.27 9.38
N ASP A 4 14.54 10.02 8.66
CA ASP A 4 13.20 9.83 9.26
C ASP A 4 13.11 8.59 10.13
N TRP A 5 13.81 7.51 9.77
CA TRP A 5 13.73 6.21 10.46
C TRP A 5 14.99 5.85 11.22
N ASN A 6 16.05 6.68 11.14
CA ASN A 6 17.36 6.41 11.71
C ASN A 6 17.90 5.01 11.33
N THR A 7 17.68 4.58 10.10
CA THR A 7 18.06 3.26 9.58
C THR A 7 19.15 3.40 8.52
N LEU A 8 19.97 2.35 8.41
CA LEU A 8 20.98 2.28 7.35
C LEU A 8 20.31 2.02 5.98
N ILE A 9 20.89 2.59 4.95
CA ILE A 9 20.51 2.34 3.55
C ILE A 9 21.42 1.25 3.01
N TYR A 10 20.84 0.23 2.38
CA TYR A 10 21.62 -0.78 1.67
C TYR A 10 22.36 -0.19 0.47
N ASN A 11 23.57 -0.63 0.24
CA ASN A 11 24.30 -0.32 -0.98
C ASN A 11 23.85 -1.31 -2.08
N TYR A 12 22.80 -0.94 -2.82
CA TYR A 12 22.19 -1.79 -3.83
C TYR A 12 23.12 -2.09 -5.02
N GLY A 13 24.17 -1.29 -5.24
CA GLY A 13 25.17 -1.54 -6.25
C GLY A 13 26.18 -2.64 -5.91
N ARG A 14 26.20 -3.11 -4.66
CA ARG A 14 27.03 -4.25 -4.25
C ARG A 14 26.33 -5.57 -4.58
N ARG A 15 27.06 -6.45 -5.28
CA ARG A 15 26.54 -7.77 -5.68
C ARG A 15 26.14 -8.63 -4.50
N GLU A 16 26.91 -8.59 -3.41
CA GLU A 16 26.63 -9.35 -2.18
C GLU A 16 25.32 -8.91 -1.54
N VAL A 17 25.05 -7.60 -1.52
CA VAL A 17 23.81 -7.02 -0.99
C VAL A 17 22.63 -7.41 -1.88
N SER A 18 22.78 -7.23 -3.19
CA SER A 18 21.74 -7.60 -4.16
C SER A 18 21.42 -9.09 -4.07
N ASN A 19 22.43 -9.97 -4.06
CA ASN A 19 22.23 -11.43 -3.93
C ASN A 19 21.54 -11.80 -2.61
N PHE A 20 21.92 -11.17 -1.52
CA PHE A 20 21.28 -11.41 -0.22
C PHE A 20 19.79 -11.05 -0.25
N LEU A 21 19.44 -9.88 -0.79
CA LEU A 21 18.06 -9.40 -0.84
C LEU A 21 17.19 -10.20 -1.83
N VAL A 22 17.73 -10.54 -3.00
CA VAL A 22 17.05 -11.41 -3.97
C VAL A 22 16.87 -12.82 -3.40
N GLY A 23 17.90 -13.37 -2.78
CA GLY A 23 17.84 -14.66 -2.10
C GLY A 23 16.82 -14.68 -0.96
N ASN A 24 16.70 -13.58 -0.21
CA ASN A 24 15.66 -13.43 0.80
C ASN A 24 14.25 -13.47 0.19
N ALA A 25 14.02 -12.76 -0.92
CA ALA A 25 12.74 -12.77 -1.60
C ALA A 25 12.36 -14.18 -2.10
N LEU A 26 13.28 -14.87 -2.77
CA LEU A 26 13.09 -16.26 -3.21
C LEU A 26 12.83 -17.20 -2.02
N TYR A 27 13.58 -17.04 -0.92
CA TYR A 27 13.43 -17.88 0.28
C TYR A 27 12.01 -17.85 0.84
N TRP A 28 11.42 -16.66 0.96
CA TRP A 28 10.05 -16.54 1.47
C TRP A 28 9.02 -17.16 0.54
N ILE A 29 9.17 -16.96 -0.76
CA ILE A 29 8.24 -17.51 -1.73
C ILE A 29 8.39 -19.04 -1.83
N GLU A 30 9.60 -19.56 -2.02
CA GLU A 30 9.82 -20.98 -2.25
C GLU A 30 9.66 -21.84 -0.99
N ARG A 31 10.12 -21.34 0.18
CA ARG A 31 10.11 -22.12 1.41
C ARG A 31 8.81 -22.01 2.20
N PHE A 32 8.15 -20.88 2.12
CA PHE A 32 6.91 -20.64 2.88
C PHE A 32 5.67 -20.60 1.99
N GLY A 33 5.81 -20.70 0.69
CA GLY A 33 4.70 -20.71 -0.25
C GLY A 33 3.92 -19.38 -0.26
N ILE A 34 4.63 -18.25 -0.06
CA ILE A 34 4.02 -16.92 -0.10
C ILE A 34 3.79 -16.54 -1.55
N ASP A 35 2.59 -16.12 -1.90
CA ASP A 35 2.21 -15.79 -3.26
C ASP A 35 2.66 -14.39 -3.70
N ALA A 36 2.84 -13.47 -2.76
CA ALA A 36 3.18 -12.08 -3.06
C ALA A 36 4.12 -11.46 -2.03
N LEU A 37 4.96 -10.53 -2.52
CA LEU A 37 5.82 -9.70 -1.70
C LEU A 37 5.51 -8.22 -1.93
N ARG A 38 5.34 -7.47 -0.85
CA ARG A 38 5.29 -6.01 -0.89
C ARG A 38 6.65 -5.44 -0.56
N VAL A 39 7.15 -4.58 -1.43
CA VAL A 39 8.36 -3.78 -1.16
C VAL A 39 7.94 -2.46 -0.55
N ASP A 40 8.39 -2.24 0.68
CA ASP A 40 8.07 -1.08 1.51
C ASP A 40 8.86 0.15 1.07
N ALA A 41 8.24 1.33 1.11
CA ALA A 41 8.86 2.64 0.92
C ALA A 41 9.78 2.72 -0.32
N VAL A 42 9.33 2.21 -1.46
CA VAL A 42 10.13 2.17 -2.70
C VAL A 42 10.64 3.55 -3.12
N ALA A 43 9.88 4.62 -2.86
CA ALA A 43 10.33 5.99 -3.10
C ALA A 43 11.66 6.30 -2.40
N SER A 44 11.86 5.80 -1.19
CA SER A 44 13.10 5.98 -0.43
C SER A 44 14.30 5.23 -1.00
N MET A 45 14.04 4.21 -1.80
CA MET A 45 15.09 3.45 -2.50
C MET A 45 15.50 4.14 -3.80
N ILE A 46 14.52 4.58 -4.60
CA ILE A 46 14.74 5.08 -5.96
C ILE A 46 15.15 6.55 -6.01
N TYR A 47 14.96 7.32 -4.93
CA TYR A 47 15.33 8.72 -4.88
C TYR A 47 16.38 9.01 -3.81
N ARG A 48 17.52 9.60 -4.23
CA ARG A 48 18.63 9.98 -3.35
C ARG A 48 18.30 11.19 -2.47
N ASP A 49 17.38 12.04 -2.91
CA ASP A 49 16.89 13.22 -2.22
C ASP A 49 15.67 12.95 -1.31
N TYR A 50 15.25 11.69 -1.18
CA TYR A 50 14.09 11.34 -0.35
C TYR A 50 14.26 11.84 1.09
N SER A 51 13.31 12.68 1.57
CA SER A 51 13.33 13.35 2.88
C SER A 51 14.61 14.14 3.18
N ARG A 52 15.27 14.70 2.18
CA ARG A 52 16.51 15.46 2.31
C ARG A 52 16.34 16.86 1.72
N LYS A 53 17.04 17.81 2.33
CA LYS A 53 17.13 19.17 1.82
C LYS A 53 18.17 19.26 0.70
N GLU A 54 18.11 20.36 -0.03
CA GLU A 54 19.14 20.68 -1.00
C GLU A 54 20.54 20.72 -0.32
N GLY A 55 21.52 20.04 -0.93
CA GLY A 55 22.87 19.89 -0.38
C GLY A 55 23.06 18.73 0.61
N GLU A 56 22.00 18.01 1.00
CA GLU A 56 22.10 16.86 1.92
C GLU A 56 22.15 15.51 1.21
N TRP A 57 22.21 15.49 -0.10
CA TRP A 57 22.28 14.30 -0.94
C TRP A 57 23.27 14.48 -2.10
N ILE A 58 23.73 13.38 -2.67
CA ILE A 58 24.68 13.37 -3.78
C ILE A 58 23.95 12.93 -5.05
N PRO A 59 23.96 13.74 -6.11
CA PRO A 59 23.37 13.37 -7.40
C PRO A 59 23.98 12.08 -7.97
N ASN A 60 23.25 11.42 -8.86
CA ASN A 60 23.77 10.30 -9.64
C ASN A 60 24.81 10.80 -10.69
N GLU A 61 25.41 9.88 -11.44
CA GLU A 61 26.44 10.19 -12.44
C GLU A 61 25.96 11.10 -13.58
N PHE A 62 24.64 11.23 -13.76
CA PHE A 62 24.02 12.13 -14.74
C PHE A 62 23.52 13.45 -14.14
N GLY A 63 23.76 13.67 -12.84
CA GLY A 63 23.29 14.86 -12.11
C GLY A 63 21.83 14.76 -11.62
N GLY A 64 21.16 13.65 -11.81
CA GLY A 64 19.77 13.42 -11.38
C GLY A 64 19.67 12.94 -9.94
N ARG A 65 18.43 12.89 -9.45
CA ARG A 65 18.09 12.46 -8.09
C ARG A 65 17.85 10.95 -7.96
N GLU A 66 17.71 10.26 -9.08
CA GLU A 66 17.41 8.83 -9.11
C GLU A 66 18.62 8.01 -8.62
N ASN A 67 18.35 7.01 -7.79
CA ASN A 67 19.32 6.00 -7.39
C ASN A 67 19.32 4.87 -8.42
N LEU A 68 20.20 4.97 -9.39
CA LEU A 68 20.26 4.06 -10.53
C LEU A 68 20.52 2.61 -10.11
N GLU A 69 21.35 2.42 -9.09
CA GLU A 69 21.69 1.12 -8.54
C GLU A 69 20.47 0.46 -7.87
N ALA A 70 19.65 1.24 -7.17
CA ALA A 70 18.42 0.73 -6.57
C ALA A 70 17.36 0.40 -7.63
N ILE A 71 17.24 1.22 -8.67
CA ILE A 71 16.34 0.97 -9.81
C ILE A 71 16.73 -0.34 -10.51
N GLU A 72 18.01 -0.53 -10.79
CA GLU A 72 18.50 -1.77 -11.42
C GLU A 72 18.31 -2.99 -10.51
N PHE A 73 18.54 -2.84 -9.20
CA PHE A 73 18.28 -3.88 -8.22
C PHE A 73 16.80 -4.30 -8.22
N LEU A 74 15.86 -3.35 -8.20
CA LEU A 74 14.42 -3.64 -8.24
C LEU A 74 14.01 -4.34 -9.53
N ARG A 75 14.49 -3.86 -10.68
CA ARG A 75 14.28 -4.51 -11.98
C ARG A 75 14.77 -5.95 -11.97
N ASN A 76 16.02 -6.15 -11.56
CA ASN A 76 16.61 -7.47 -11.51
C ASN A 76 15.85 -8.43 -10.58
N THR A 77 15.43 -7.93 -9.41
CA THR A 77 14.63 -8.71 -8.45
C THR A 77 13.31 -9.15 -9.08
N ASN A 78 12.56 -8.22 -9.67
CA ASN A 78 11.27 -8.50 -10.32
C ASN A 78 11.43 -9.49 -11.49
N ARG A 79 12.50 -9.35 -12.28
CA ARG A 79 12.81 -10.26 -13.37
C ARG A 79 13.10 -11.67 -12.86
N ILE A 80 13.98 -11.82 -11.87
CA ILE A 80 14.35 -13.13 -11.31
C ILE A 80 13.13 -13.82 -10.71
N LEU A 81 12.31 -13.11 -9.94
CA LEU A 81 11.09 -13.68 -9.37
C LEU A 81 10.12 -14.14 -10.46
N GLY A 82 9.91 -13.33 -11.49
CA GLY A 82 9.04 -13.69 -12.61
C GLY A 82 9.55 -14.88 -13.44
N GLU A 83 10.86 -15.05 -13.58
CA GLU A 83 11.48 -16.17 -14.32
C GLU A 83 11.52 -17.47 -13.51
N GLN A 84 11.79 -17.38 -12.20
CA GLN A 84 12.05 -18.58 -11.39
C GLN A 84 10.82 -19.09 -10.65
N VAL A 85 9.88 -18.22 -10.32
CA VAL A 85 8.71 -18.61 -9.52
C VAL A 85 7.42 -18.23 -10.25
N SER A 86 6.81 -19.23 -10.90
CA SER A 86 5.53 -19.03 -11.58
C SER A 86 4.43 -18.62 -10.61
N GLY A 87 3.74 -17.51 -10.90
CA GLY A 87 2.63 -17.02 -10.11
C GLY A 87 3.01 -16.08 -8.96
N ALA A 88 4.31 -15.91 -8.67
CA ALA A 88 4.75 -14.94 -7.65
C ALA A 88 4.49 -13.51 -8.11
N VAL A 89 3.97 -12.68 -7.20
CA VAL A 89 3.59 -11.30 -7.46
C VAL A 89 4.41 -10.35 -6.58
N THR A 90 4.90 -9.27 -7.18
CA THR A 90 5.54 -8.18 -6.43
C THR A 90 4.69 -6.92 -6.48
N MET A 91 4.60 -6.23 -5.36
CA MET A 91 3.85 -4.98 -5.20
C MET A 91 4.77 -3.90 -4.66
N ALA A 92 4.70 -2.70 -5.22
CA ALA A 92 5.44 -1.54 -4.72
C ALA A 92 4.55 -0.67 -3.83
N GLU A 93 5.01 -0.36 -2.64
CA GLU A 93 4.52 0.81 -1.92
C GLU A 93 5.36 2.01 -2.38
N GLU A 94 4.78 2.77 -3.31
CA GLU A 94 5.45 3.89 -3.95
C GLU A 94 4.44 5.03 -4.14
N SER A 95 4.71 6.18 -3.54
CA SER A 95 3.79 7.30 -3.44
C SER A 95 4.10 8.46 -4.39
N THR A 96 5.18 8.36 -5.16
CA THR A 96 5.59 9.44 -6.07
C THR A 96 5.02 9.25 -7.47
N ASP A 97 5.35 10.19 -8.34
CA ASP A 97 5.04 10.18 -9.77
C ASP A 97 6.09 9.44 -10.63
N PHE A 98 6.95 8.60 -10.00
CA PHE A 98 7.90 7.80 -10.75
C PHE A 98 7.17 6.97 -11.82
N PRO A 99 7.54 7.12 -13.11
CA PRO A 99 6.78 6.53 -14.19
C PRO A 99 7.04 5.02 -14.33
N GLY A 100 5.97 4.26 -14.57
CA GLY A 100 6.10 2.88 -14.96
C GLY A 100 6.54 1.92 -13.86
N VAL A 101 6.19 2.17 -12.60
CA VAL A 101 6.49 1.25 -11.50
C VAL A 101 5.95 -0.15 -11.80
N SER A 102 4.72 -0.25 -12.29
CA SER A 102 4.09 -1.52 -12.68
C SER A 102 4.09 -1.78 -14.19
N ARG A 103 4.97 -1.13 -14.93
CA ARG A 103 5.18 -1.42 -16.35
C ARG A 103 6.27 -2.48 -16.55
N PRO A 104 6.18 -3.30 -17.60
CA PRO A 104 7.24 -4.22 -17.98
C PRO A 104 8.58 -3.52 -18.20
N GLN A 105 9.67 -4.24 -17.98
CA GLN A 105 11.03 -3.67 -18.06
C GLN A 105 11.42 -3.30 -19.48
N ASP A 106 10.98 -4.05 -20.48
CA ASP A 106 11.16 -3.76 -21.91
C ASP A 106 10.47 -2.46 -22.35
N MET A 107 9.48 -2.00 -21.57
CA MET A 107 8.85 -0.69 -21.73
C MET A 107 9.46 0.39 -20.81
N GLY A 108 10.60 0.11 -20.18
CA GLY A 108 11.31 1.03 -19.29
C GLY A 108 10.81 1.03 -17.84
N GLY A 109 9.87 0.18 -17.47
CA GLY A 109 9.32 0.08 -16.14
C GLY A 109 10.21 -0.61 -15.11
N LEU A 110 9.75 -0.67 -13.85
CA LEU A 110 10.41 -1.39 -12.76
C LEU A 110 10.04 -2.88 -12.71
N GLY A 111 8.99 -3.30 -13.42
CA GLY A 111 8.57 -4.69 -13.50
C GLY A 111 7.76 -5.19 -12.30
N PHE A 112 7.28 -4.33 -11.41
CA PHE A 112 6.30 -4.73 -10.42
C PHE A 112 4.99 -5.13 -11.08
N TRP A 113 4.27 -6.08 -10.47
CA TRP A 113 2.93 -6.43 -10.91
C TRP A 113 1.92 -5.35 -10.54
N TYR A 114 2.08 -4.77 -9.35
CA TYR A 114 1.15 -3.76 -8.84
C TYR A 114 1.88 -2.64 -8.10
N LYS A 115 1.20 -1.49 -8.05
CA LYS A 115 1.57 -0.32 -7.23
C LYS A 115 0.42 -0.02 -6.27
N TRP A 116 0.72 0.25 -4.99
CA TRP A 116 -0.30 0.73 -4.06
C TRP A 116 -0.73 2.14 -4.42
N ASN A 117 -2.04 2.38 -4.50
CA ASN A 117 -2.60 3.69 -4.75
C ASN A 117 -2.77 4.45 -3.43
N LEU A 118 -1.69 5.02 -2.91
CA LEU A 118 -1.68 5.78 -1.66
C LEU A 118 -2.45 7.10 -1.80
N GLY A 119 -2.46 7.72 -2.98
CA GLY A 119 -3.25 8.91 -3.26
C GLY A 119 -4.75 8.64 -3.09
N TRP A 120 -5.26 7.58 -3.70
CA TRP A 120 -6.65 7.16 -3.52
C TRP A 120 -6.98 6.90 -2.04
N MET A 121 -6.09 6.22 -1.33
CA MET A 121 -6.28 5.87 0.09
C MET A 121 -6.37 7.14 0.96
N HIS A 122 -5.45 8.07 0.80
CA HIS A 122 -5.45 9.32 1.56
C HIS A 122 -6.69 10.17 1.26
N ASP A 123 -6.98 10.41 -0.02
CA ASP A 123 -8.08 11.26 -0.44
C ASP A 123 -9.44 10.71 0.00
N THR A 124 -9.65 9.42 -0.20
CA THR A 124 -10.94 8.81 0.17
C THR A 124 -11.12 8.69 1.68
N LEU A 125 -10.07 8.38 2.45
CA LEU A 125 -10.13 8.40 3.91
C LEU A 125 -10.38 9.81 4.45
N ASP A 126 -9.75 10.82 3.88
CA ASP A 126 -9.99 12.21 4.27
C ASP A 126 -11.42 12.64 3.97
N TYR A 127 -11.96 12.24 2.82
CA TYR A 127 -13.38 12.49 2.50
C TYR A 127 -14.32 11.81 3.51
N MET A 128 -14.07 10.54 3.81
CA MET A 128 -14.93 9.76 4.69
C MET A 128 -14.91 10.21 6.15
N LYS A 129 -13.82 10.82 6.61
CA LYS A 129 -13.71 11.45 7.95
C LYS A 129 -14.57 12.70 8.10
N LEU A 130 -14.91 13.39 7.00
CA LEU A 130 -15.70 14.60 7.05
C LEU A 130 -17.12 14.31 7.54
N ASP A 131 -17.67 15.22 8.32
CA ASP A 131 -19.10 15.21 8.56
C ASP A 131 -19.85 15.31 7.22
N PRO A 132 -20.91 14.50 7.00
CA PRO A 132 -21.64 14.49 5.74
C PRO A 132 -22.08 15.86 5.21
N ILE A 133 -22.35 16.82 6.09
CA ILE A 133 -22.75 18.17 5.71
C ILE A 133 -21.67 18.91 4.89
N TYR A 134 -20.41 18.59 5.12
CA TYR A 134 -19.28 19.23 4.43
C TYR A 134 -18.84 18.49 3.15
N ARG A 135 -19.25 17.25 2.97
CA ARG A 135 -18.78 16.39 1.86
C ARG A 135 -19.09 16.93 0.48
N GLN A 136 -20.19 17.70 0.35
CA GLN A 136 -20.56 18.32 -0.92
C GLN A 136 -19.51 19.27 -1.50
N TYR A 137 -18.59 19.76 -0.68
CA TYR A 137 -17.52 20.68 -1.08
C TYR A 137 -16.20 19.96 -1.40
N HIS A 138 -16.15 18.64 -1.28
CA HIS A 138 -14.93 17.84 -1.37
C HIS A 138 -15.08 16.60 -2.26
N HIS A 139 -15.98 16.63 -3.23
CA HIS A 139 -16.20 15.50 -4.15
C HIS A 139 -14.97 15.18 -4.99
N ASP A 140 -14.11 16.15 -5.24
CA ASP A 140 -12.81 15.99 -5.89
C ASP A 140 -11.98 14.89 -5.25
N LYS A 141 -11.99 14.76 -3.93
CA LYS A 141 -11.27 13.70 -3.19
C LYS A 141 -11.72 12.27 -3.57
N LEU A 142 -12.95 12.09 -4.01
CA LEU A 142 -13.42 10.80 -4.51
C LEU A 142 -13.06 10.56 -5.97
N THR A 143 -13.04 11.60 -6.77
CA THR A 143 -12.97 11.50 -8.24
C THR A 143 -11.55 11.73 -8.77
N PHE A 144 -10.69 12.46 -8.05
CA PHE A 144 -9.35 12.80 -8.50
C PHE A 144 -8.52 11.57 -8.90
N GLY A 145 -8.63 10.47 -8.15
CA GLY A 145 -7.96 9.21 -8.46
C GLY A 145 -8.26 8.65 -9.85
N MET A 146 -9.42 8.98 -10.43
CA MET A 146 -9.77 8.52 -11.78
C MET A 146 -8.91 9.14 -12.87
N LEU A 147 -8.31 10.30 -12.62
CA LEU A 147 -7.45 10.98 -13.61
C LEU A 147 -6.19 10.19 -13.93
N TYR A 148 -5.66 9.45 -12.93
CA TYR A 148 -4.42 8.69 -13.10
C TYR A 148 -4.59 7.18 -12.93
N ASN A 149 -5.80 6.70 -12.70
CA ASN A 149 -6.05 5.30 -12.33
C ASN A 149 -5.52 4.26 -13.33
N TYR A 150 -5.38 4.62 -14.60
CA TYR A 150 -4.91 3.72 -15.66
C TYR A 150 -3.44 3.90 -16.02
N THR A 151 -2.69 4.73 -15.27
CA THR A 151 -1.25 4.91 -15.49
C THR A 151 -0.44 3.74 -14.97
N GLU A 152 -0.94 3.06 -13.95
CA GLU A 152 -0.32 1.91 -13.28
C GLU A 152 -1.33 0.80 -13.00
N ASN A 153 -0.87 -0.38 -12.66
CA ASN A 153 -1.71 -1.46 -12.15
C ASN A 153 -1.92 -1.26 -10.65
N PHE A 154 -2.97 -0.53 -10.28
CA PHE A 154 -3.15 -0.14 -8.89
C PHE A 154 -3.82 -1.20 -8.02
N VAL A 155 -3.33 -1.26 -6.77
CA VAL A 155 -4.04 -1.84 -5.63
C VAL A 155 -4.55 -0.70 -4.76
N LEU A 156 -5.80 -0.77 -4.35
CA LEU A 156 -6.43 0.18 -3.43
C LEU A 156 -6.20 -0.30 -2.00
N PRO A 157 -5.25 0.28 -1.24
CA PRO A 157 -4.87 -0.25 0.06
C PRO A 157 -5.73 0.37 1.17
N LEU A 158 -6.32 -0.49 2.00
CA LEU A 158 -6.65 -0.20 3.39
C LEU A 158 -5.85 -1.18 4.23
N SER A 159 -4.58 -0.88 4.40
CA SER A 159 -3.57 -1.78 4.94
C SER A 159 -3.47 -1.69 6.47
N HIS A 160 -2.48 -2.36 7.02
CA HIS A 160 -2.13 -2.25 8.44
C HIS A 160 -1.74 -0.80 8.82
N ASP A 161 -1.13 -0.05 7.91
CA ASP A 161 -0.66 1.32 8.17
C ASP A 161 -1.79 2.28 8.51
N GLU A 162 -3.00 2.04 8.02
CA GLU A 162 -4.17 2.86 8.32
C GLU A 162 -4.75 2.58 9.71
N VAL A 163 -4.41 1.45 10.33
CA VAL A 163 -4.98 0.99 11.60
C VAL A 163 -3.94 0.72 12.69
N VAL A 164 -2.67 1.09 12.48
CA VAL A 164 -1.61 0.96 13.50
C VAL A 164 -1.90 1.79 14.74
N HIS A 165 -1.18 1.48 15.81
CA HIS A 165 -1.29 2.14 17.11
C HIS A 165 -1.30 3.68 16.96
N GLY A 166 -2.30 4.32 17.57
CA GLY A 166 -2.49 5.78 17.50
C GLY A 166 -3.33 6.28 16.33
N LYS A 167 -3.59 5.47 15.29
CA LYS A 167 -4.36 5.91 14.11
C LYS A 167 -5.85 5.58 14.14
N LYS A 168 -6.41 5.01 15.14
CA LYS A 168 -7.82 4.51 15.23
C LYS A 168 -8.13 3.45 14.16
N SER A 169 -9.18 2.66 14.38
CA SER A 169 -9.71 1.75 13.36
C SER A 169 -10.36 2.52 12.20
N ILE A 170 -10.55 1.87 11.06
CA ILE A 170 -11.27 2.49 9.93
C ILE A 170 -12.68 2.91 10.36
N LEU A 171 -13.37 2.06 11.15
CA LEU A 171 -14.69 2.37 11.69
C LEU A 171 -14.68 3.62 12.57
N ASP A 172 -13.70 3.76 13.46
CA ASP A 172 -13.64 4.89 14.40
C ASP A 172 -13.27 6.22 13.76
N ARG A 173 -12.78 6.19 12.52
CA ARG A 173 -12.58 7.40 11.72
C ARG A 173 -13.88 7.92 11.11
N MET A 174 -14.91 7.10 11.02
CA MET A 174 -16.20 7.51 10.47
C MET A 174 -16.93 8.44 11.45
N PRO A 175 -17.56 9.53 10.97
CA PRO A 175 -18.32 10.44 11.82
C PRO A 175 -19.65 9.85 12.26
N GLY A 176 -20.21 10.43 13.33
CA GLY A 176 -21.54 10.15 13.81
C GLY A 176 -21.63 9.09 14.90
N ASP A 177 -22.84 8.63 15.18
CA ASP A 177 -23.14 7.54 16.12
C ASP A 177 -22.74 6.16 15.57
N ALA A 178 -22.93 5.11 16.34
CA ALA A 178 -22.54 3.77 15.95
C ALA A 178 -23.19 3.31 14.64
N TRP A 179 -24.49 3.59 14.46
CA TRP A 179 -25.20 3.21 13.22
C TRP A 179 -24.65 3.98 12.01
N GLN A 180 -24.43 5.28 12.18
CA GLN A 180 -23.88 6.15 11.15
C GLN A 180 -22.45 5.76 10.76
N LYS A 181 -21.60 5.40 11.71
CA LYS A 181 -20.25 4.88 11.46
C LYS A 181 -20.29 3.64 10.57
N PHE A 182 -21.10 2.66 10.91
CA PHE A 182 -21.27 1.45 10.09
C PHE A 182 -21.88 1.75 8.71
N ALA A 183 -22.83 2.67 8.63
CA ALA A 183 -23.41 3.09 7.36
C ALA A 183 -22.36 3.76 6.45
N ASN A 184 -21.54 4.65 7.00
CA ASN A 184 -20.44 5.28 6.28
C ASN A 184 -19.37 4.25 5.83
N LEU A 185 -19.03 3.30 6.70
CA LEU A 185 -18.05 2.27 6.35
C LEU A 185 -18.55 1.37 5.21
N ARG A 186 -19.84 0.96 5.24
CA ARG A 186 -20.44 0.22 4.13
C ARG A 186 -20.40 1.01 2.82
N ALA A 187 -20.72 2.30 2.86
CA ALA A 187 -20.64 3.17 1.70
C ALA A 187 -19.21 3.28 1.17
N TYR A 188 -18.22 3.38 2.07
CA TYR A 188 -16.81 3.43 1.71
C TYR A 188 -16.33 2.13 1.04
N TYR A 189 -16.69 0.99 1.60
CA TYR A 189 -16.36 -0.31 0.97
C TYR A 189 -17.09 -0.49 -0.36
N GLY A 190 -18.35 -0.07 -0.47
CA GLY A 190 -19.06 -0.05 -1.74
C GLY A 190 -18.33 0.79 -2.80
N TRP A 191 -17.85 1.97 -2.43
CA TRP A 191 -17.02 2.81 -3.28
C TRP A 191 -15.70 2.13 -3.67
N MET A 192 -14.98 1.58 -2.70
CA MET A 192 -13.75 0.85 -2.95
C MET A 192 -13.96 -0.30 -3.95
N TRP A 193 -15.07 -1.04 -3.81
CA TRP A 193 -15.38 -2.16 -4.71
C TRP A 193 -15.73 -1.70 -6.13
N ALA A 194 -16.43 -0.60 -6.26
CA ALA A 194 -16.80 -0.02 -7.55
C ALA A 194 -15.64 0.68 -8.25
N PHE A 195 -14.67 1.19 -7.50
CA PHE A 195 -13.52 1.90 -8.07
C PHE A 195 -12.57 0.93 -8.77
N PRO A 196 -11.99 1.27 -9.95
CA PRO A 196 -11.04 0.40 -10.64
C PRO A 196 -9.77 0.14 -9.83
N GLY A 197 -9.22 -1.07 -9.92
CA GLY A 197 -8.03 -1.51 -9.21
C GLY A 197 -8.27 -2.74 -8.34
N LYS A 198 -7.20 -3.40 -7.91
CA LYS A 198 -7.26 -4.52 -6.96
C LYS A 198 -7.57 -3.99 -5.56
N LYS A 199 -8.15 -4.83 -4.70
CA LYS A 199 -8.60 -4.44 -3.35
C LYS A 199 -7.70 -5.08 -2.31
N LEU A 200 -7.27 -4.28 -1.34
CA LEU A 200 -6.52 -4.75 -0.18
C LEU A 200 -7.19 -4.27 1.10
N LEU A 201 -7.69 -5.21 1.89
CA LEU A 201 -8.18 -4.96 3.24
C LEU A 201 -7.28 -5.68 4.24
N PHE A 202 -6.76 -4.95 5.23
CA PHE A 202 -6.06 -5.57 6.34
C PHE A 202 -7.03 -6.37 7.21
N MET A 203 -6.57 -7.52 7.71
CA MET A 203 -7.37 -8.44 8.53
C MET A 203 -8.11 -7.72 9.67
N GLY A 204 -9.39 -8.03 9.84
CA GLY A 204 -10.28 -7.38 10.80
C GLY A 204 -11.07 -6.20 10.22
N ASN A 205 -10.62 -5.56 9.15
CA ASN A 205 -11.36 -4.48 8.50
C ASN A 205 -12.64 -4.97 7.83
N GLU A 206 -12.66 -6.22 7.36
CA GLU A 206 -13.83 -6.86 6.72
C GLU A 206 -15.04 -6.98 7.63
N PHE A 207 -14.84 -7.07 8.95
CA PHE A 207 -15.91 -7.05 9.95
C PHE A 207 -15.89 -5.81 10.84
N ALA A 208 -15.21 -4.74 10.40
CA ALA A 208 -15.20 -3.45 11.07
C ALA A 208 -14.67 -3.50 12.52
N GLN A 209 -13.52 -4.16 12.72
CA GLN A 209 -12.89 -4.24 14.05
C GLN A 209 -12.71 -2.84 14.64
N ALA A 210 -13.20 -2.64 15.86
CA ALA A 210 -13.16 -1.35 16.54
C ALA A 210 -11.79 -1.06 17.19
N ALA A 211 -11.06 -2.13 17.60
CA ALA A 211 -9.77 -1.96 18.25
C ALA A 211 -8.66 -1.72 17.20
N SER A 212 -7.98 -0.59 17.27
CA SER A 212 -6.81 -0.31 16.43
C SER A 212 -5.62 -1.16 16.90
N GLY A 213 -4.99 -1.90 15.98
CA GLY A 213 -3.65 -2.48 16.18
C GLY A 213 -3.49 -3.55 17.26
N THR A 214 -4.55 -4.00 17.92
CA THR A 214 -4.45 -5.05 18.94
C THR A 214 -5.02 -6.37 18.42
N MET A 215 -4.15 -7.33 18.26
CA MET A 215 -4.54 -8.74 18.01
C MET A 215 -4.92 -9.45 19.31
N THR A 216 -5.72 -8.83 20.17
CA THR A 216 -6.19 -9.51 21.39
C THR A 216 -7.48 -10.28 21.09
N PRO A 217 -7.53 -11.59 21.39
CA PRO A 217 -8.71 -12.44 21.15
C PRO A 217 -10.01 -11.93 21.79
N ALA A 218 -9.92 -11.15 22.86
CA ALA A 218 -11.05 -10.59 23.59
C ALA A 218 -11.85 -9.53 22.81
N SER A 219 -11.23 -8.81 21.86
CA SER A 219 -11.91 -7.79 21.06
C SER A 219 -12.69 -8.36 19.89
N THR A 220 -12.31 -9.54 19.39
CA THR A 220 -12.99 -10.20 18.28
C THR A 220 -14.40 -10.69 18.64
N GLY A 221 -14.63 -11.11 19.87
CA GLY A 221 -15.96 -11.59 20.30
C GLY A 221 -17.05 -10.51 20.36
N ILE A 222 -16.68 -9.26 20.61
CA ILE A 222 -17.63 -8.13 20.67
C ILE A 222 -17.99 -7.67 19.25
N CYS A 223 -17.04 -7.66 18.32
CA CYS A 223 -17.29 -7.32 16.92
C CYS A 223 -18.19 -8.35 16.22
N TRP A 224 -18.04 -9.63 16.52
CA TRP A 224 -18.91 -10.69 16.00
C TRP A 224 -20.37 -10.49 16.41
N LYS A 225 -20.64 -10.12 17.65
CA LYS A 225 -22.02 -9.86 18.10
C LYS A 225 -22.64 -8.65 17.41
N ALA A 226 -21.89 -7.58 17.21
CA ALA A 226 -22.37 -6.39 16.51
C ALA A 226 -22.59 -6.63 15.01
N ALA A 227 -21.77 -7.45 14.37
CA ALA A 227 -21.91 -7.82 12.97
C ALA A 227 -23.11 -8.75 12.72
N ILE A 228 -23.42 -9.66 13.65
CA ILE A 228 -24.54 -10.60 13.53
C ILE A 228 -25.89 -9.92 13.77
N THR A 229 -25.95 -8.90 14.63
CA THR A 229 -27.19 -8.21 14.96
C THR A 229 -27.56 -7.08 14.01
N GLY A 230 -26.65 -6.64 13.16
CA GLY A 230 -26.88 -5.44 12.33
C GLY A 230 -26.71 -5.59 10.82
N THR A 231 -26.13 -6.67 10.30
CA THR A 231 -25.94 -6.79 8.84
C THR A 231 -25.52 -8.21 8.45
N THR A 232 -26.09 -8.73 7.39
CA THR A 232 -25.56 -9.86 6.61
C THR A 232 -24.13 -9.52 6.18
N VAL A 233 -23.15 -10.12 6.83
CA VAL A 233 -21.75 -10.03 6.40
C VAL A 233 -21.66 -10.81 5.09
N SER A 234 -21.63 -10.09 3.96
CA SER A 234 -21.08 -10.69 2.77
C SER A 234 -19.62 -11.01 3.09
N SER A 235 -19.28 -12.28 3.09
CA SER A 235 -17.92 -12.77 3.24
C SER A 235 -17.05 -12.15 2.16
N VAL A 236 -16.31 -11.12 2.55
CA VAL A 236 -15.32 -10.50 1.68
C VAL A 236 -14.07 -11.34 1.81
N TRP A 237 -13.82 -12.16 0.83
CA TRP A 237 -12.55 -12.88 0.69
C TRP A 237 -11.45 -11.85 0.50
N CYS A 238 -10.47 -11.83 1.39
CA CYS A 238 -9.15 -11.28 1.07
C CYS A 238 -8.57 -12.12 -0.06
N ALA A 239 -8.84 -11.73 -1.29
CA ALA A 239 -8.07 -12.22 -2.41
C ALA A 239 -6.77 -11.42 -2.40
N ILE A 240 -5.67 -12.13 -2.16
CA ILE A 240 -4.28 -11.72 -2.35
C ILE A 240 -4.07 -11.19 -3.76
#